data_68f11dc9bb1a65e75033c6451c087896
#
_entry.id   68f11dc9bb1a65e75033c6451c087896
#
_cell.length_a   1.000
_cell.length_b   1.000
_cell.length_c   1.000
_cell.angle_alpha   90.00
_cell.angle_beta   90.00
_cell.angle_gamma   90.00
#
_symmetry.space_group_name_H-M   'P 1'
#
loop_
_entity.id
_entity.type
_entity.pdbx_description
1 polymer ?
#
loop_
_entity_poly.entity_id
_entity_poly.type
_entity_poly.pdbx_seq_one_letter_code
_entity_poly.pdbx_strand_id
1 'polypeptide(L)'
;SMPGMMDSILNIGLNDDNVGKLADTFDDERFALDSYRRLIQMYSNVVLGLEHDRFEAVIANKKRMDNVVSDGDFNVDQLNWIIDAFKNTVERFSKAPFPQDPQEQLLGAVEAVFASWLNDRAVTYRKINNIPDAWGTGATVQTMVFGNLNEKSGTGVAFSRNPSNGEK
;
A
#
# COMPACT_ATOMS: atom_id res chain seq x y z
N SER A 1 8.80 20.24 1.72
CA SER A 1 8.42 18.86 1.35
C SER A 1 9.62 17.94 1.53
N MET A 2 9.35 16.68 1.90
CA MET A 2 10.36 15.64 2.12
C MET A 2 10.00 14.40 1.29
N PRO A 3 10.22 14.42 -0.05
CA PRO A 3 9.77 13.37 -0.93
C PRO A 3 10.33 12.00 -0.54
N GLY A 4 9.47 10.99 -0.46
CA GLY A 4 9.86 9.61 -0.12
C GLY A 4 10.25 9.36 1.34
N MET A 5 10.22 10.39 2.20
CA MET A 5 10.60 10.24 3.61
C MET A 5 9.44 9.82 4.50
N MET A 6 8.22 10.22 4.14
CA MET A 6 6.99 9.89 4.86
C MET A 6 6.29 8.70 4.22
N ASP A 7 5.52 7.97 5.00
CA ASP A 7 4.76 6.84 4.49
C ASP A 7 3.51 7.30 3.71
N SER A 8 3.08 6.47 2.78
CA SER A 8 1.82 6.61 2.03
C SER A 8 1.08 5.30 2.08
N ILE A 9 -0.24 5.35 2.23
CA ILE A 9 -1.10 4.18 2.23
C ILE A 9 -2.10 4.34 1.09
N LEU A 10 -2.17 3.36 0.20
CA LEU A 10 -3.03 3.37 -0.98
C LEU A 10 -4.27 2.52 -0.77
N ASN A 11 -5.32 2.81 -1.55
CA ASN A 11 -6.57 2.04 -1.61
C ASN A 11 -7.36 2.00 -0.28
N ILE A 12 -7.14 2.96 0.63
CA ILE A 12 -7.88 3.06 1.89
C ILE A 12 -9.39 3.07 1.63
N GLY A 13 -10.12 2.30 2.41
CA GLY A 13 -11.56 2.16 2.33
C GLY A 13 -12.04 0.88 1.65
N LEU A 14 -11.17 0.15 0.93
CA LEU A 14 -11.53 -1.16 0.40
C LEU A 14 -11.72 -2.17 1.53
N ASN A 15 -12.76 -2.97 1.41
CA ASN A 15 -13.13 -4.02 2.34
C ASN A 15 -13.90 -5.14 1.62
N ASP A 16 -14.29 -6.18 2.35
CA ASP A 16 -15.01 -7.32 1.80
C ASP A 16 -16.37 -6.93 1.18
N ASP A 17 -17.03 -5.90 1.72
CA ASP A 17 -18.36 -5.47 1.26
C ASP A 17 -18.34 -4.58 0.01
N ASN A 18 -17.23 -3.89 -0.24
CA ASN A 18 -17.18 -2.89 -1.31
C ASN A 18 -16.19 -3.18 -2.45
N VAL A 19 -15.32 -4.18 -2.30
CA VAL A 19 -14.40 -4.59 -3.37
C VAL A 19 -15.15 -4.99 -4.65
N GLY A 20 -16.32 -5.64 -4.50
CA GLY A 20 -17.19 -5.97 -5.64
C GLY A 20 -17.73 -4.74 -6.37
N LYS A 21 -18.03 -3.64 -5.64
CA LYS A 21 -18.46 -2.38 -6.27
C LYS A 21 -17.34 -1.73 -7.10
N LEU A 22 -16.10 -1.89 -6.66
CA LEU A 22 -14.95 -1.43 -7.44
C LEU A 22 -14.81 -2.26 -8.72
N ALA A 23 -14.99 -3.59 -8.61
CA ALA A 23 -14.99 -4.50 -9.75
C ALA A 23 -16.07 -4.11 -10.78
N ASP A 24 -17.29 -3.89 -10.33
CA ASP A 24 -18.41 -3.46 -11.18
C ASP A 24 -18.15 -2.10 -11.85
N THR A 25 -17.53 -1.16 -11.11
CA THR A 25 -17.26 0.19 -11.63
C THR A 25 -16.29 0.19 -12.81
N PHE A 26 -15.31 -0.70 -12.78
CA PHE A 26 -14.26 -0.76 -13.79
C PHE A 26 -14.39 -1.96 -14.74
N ASP A 27 -15.42 -2.81 -14.55
CA ASP A 27 -15.63 -4.07 -15.28
C ASP A 27 -14.37 -4.97 -15.22
N ASP A 28 -13.70 -4.99 -14.06
CA ASP A 28 -12.46 -5.74 -13.84
C ASP A 28 -12.35 -6.22 -12.38
N GLU A 29 -12.81 -7.45 -12.14
CA GLU A 29 -12.76 -8.08 -10.82
C GLU A 29 -11.32 -8.35 -10.38
N ARG A 30 -10.46 -8.77 -11.31
CA ARG A 30 -9.06 -9.02 -11.01
C ARG A 30 -8.35 -7.78 -10.50
N PHE A 31 -8.56 -6.65 -11.17
CA PHE A 31 -8.00 -5.35 -10.76
C PHE A 31 -8.47 -4.94 -9.35
N ALA A 32 -9.77 -5.11 -9.07
CA ALA A 32 -10.34 -4.76 -7.77
C ALA A 32 -9.73 -5.62 -6.65
N LEU A 33 -9.63 -6.93 -6.86
CA LEU A 33 -9.04 -7.86 -5.90
C LEU A 33 -7.53 -7.61 -5.70
N ASP A 34 -6.77 -7.33 -6.76
CA ASP A 34 -5.34 -6.98 -6.61
C ASP A 34 -5.16 -5.67 -5.85
N SER A 35 -6.05 -4.69 -6.07
CA SER A 35 -6.06 -3.43 -5.31
C SER A 35 -6.33 -3.66 -3.82
N TYR A 36 -7.28 -4.54 -3.50
CA TYR A 36 -7.58 -4.92 -2.12
C TYR A 36 -6.45 -5.72 -1.47
N ARG A 37 -5.89 -6.70 -2.17
CA ARG A 37 -4.68 -7.42 -1.72
C ARG A 37 -3.55 -6.47 -1.35
N ARG A 38 -3.28 -5.47 -2.20
CA ARG A 38 -2.24 -4.47 -1.97
C ARG A 38 -2.54 -3.58 -0.77
N LEU A 39 -3.81 -3.21 -0.57
CA LEU A 39 -4.20 -2.48 0.65
C LEU A 39 -3.88 -3.31 1.89
N ILE A 40 -4.32 -4.58 1.95
CA ILE A 40 -4.08 -5.42 3.13
C ILE A 40 -2.58 -5.52 3.43
N GLN A 41 -1.76 -5.78 2.43
CA GLN A 41 -0.30 -5.88 2.59
C GLN A 41 0.31 -4.57 3.09
N MET A 42 0.01 -3.45 2.43
CA MET A 42 0.58 -2.15 2.76
C MET A 42 0.11 -1.65 4.13
N TYR A 43 -1.19 -1.75 4.40
CA TYR A 43 -1.77 -1.37 5.68
C TYR A 43 -1.17 -2.18 6.84
N SER A 44 -1.05 -3.48 6.65
CA SER A 44 -0.46 -4.37 7.64
C SER A 44 0.99 -4.02 7.96
N ASN A 45 1.77 -3.67 6.94
CA ASN A 45 3.17 -3.28 7.14
C ASN A 45 3.30 -1.90 7.77
N VAL A 46 2.60 -0.89 7.22
CA VAL A 46 2.79 0.52 7.61
C VAL A 46 2.01 0.87 8.88
N VAL A 47 0.76 0.40 8.99
CA VAL A 47 -0.13 0.78 10.11
C VAL A 47 -0.04 -0.21 11.27
N LEU A 48 -0.09 -1.52 10.97
CA LEU A 48 -0.06 -2.54 12.00
C LEU A 48 1.36 -2.97 12.39
N GLY A 49 2.39 -2.48 11.69
CA GLY A 49 3.80 -2.78 12.00
C GLY A 49 4.20 -4.24 11.76
N LEU A 50 3.44 -4.99 10.95
CA LEU A 50 3.76 -6.37 10.64
C LEU A 50 4.88 -6.45 9.59
N GLU A 51 5.75 -7.44 9.74
CA GLU A 51 6.88 -7.65 8.84
C GLU A 51 6.42 -7.94 7.40
N HIS A 52 6.95 -7.18 6.44
CA HIS A 52 6.65 -7.31 5.02
C HIS A 52 6.90 -8.72 4.48
N ASP A 53 7.97 -9.35 4.92
CA ASP A 53 8.40 -10.68 4.46
C ASP A 53 7.36 -11.78 4.72
N ARG A 54 6.48 -11.60 5.72
CA ARG A 54 5.38 -12.55 5.98
C ARG A 54 4.39 -12.62 4.84
N PHE A 55 4.08 -11.47 4.25
CA PHE A 55 3.16 -11.35 3.13
C PHE A 55 3.83 -11.79 1.83
N GLU A 56 5.10 -11.43 1.63
CA GLU A 56 5.88 -11.90 0.49
C GLU A 56 6.03 -13.44 0.48
N ALA A 57 6.17 -14.07 1.63
CA ALA A 57 6.21 -15.52 1.74
C ALA A 57 4.91 -16.18 1.29
N VAL A 58 3.74 -15.56 1.57
CA VAL A 58 2.43 -16.04 1.08
C VAL A 58 2.37 -15.96 -0.44
N ILE A 59 2.76 -14.82 -1.03
CA ILE A 59 2.80 -14.62 -2.48
C ILE A 59 3.74 -15.64 -3.14
N ALA A 60 4.96 -15.76 -2.63
CA ALA A 60 5.95 -16.69 -3.16
C ALA A 60 5.49 -18.15 -3.09
N ASN A 61 4.81 -18.52 -2.01
CA ASN A 61 4.21 -19.85 -1.87
C ASN A 61 3.13 -20.10 -2.92
N LYS A 62 2.20 -19.15 -3.10
CA LYS A 62 1.13 -19.25 -4.09
C LYS A 62 1.66 -19.34 -5.52
N LYS A 63 2.66 -18.50 -5.86
CA LYS A 63 3.36 -18.59 -7.14
C LYS A 63 3.92 -19.97 -7.41
N ARG A 64 4.62 -20.55 -6.42
CA ARG A 64 5.21 -21.89 -6.54
C ARG A 64 4.15 -22.99 -6.67
N MET A 65 3.06 -22.90 -5.91
CA MET A 65 1.97 -23.89 -5.97
C MET A 65 1.28 -23.93 -7.33
N ASP A 66 1.09 -22.76 -7.94
CA ASP A 66 0.29 -22.59 -9.16
C ASP A 66 1.16 -22.36 -10.42
N ASN A 67 2.50 -22.38 -10.31
CA ASN A 67 3.45 -22.07 -11.38
C ASN A 67 3.23 -20.67 -11.99
N VAL A 68 2.90 -19.68 -11.17
CA VAL A 68 2.73 -18.28 -11.59
C VAL A 68 4.08 -17.54 -11.49
N VAL A 69 4.44 -16.80 -12.53
CA VAL A 69 5.74 -16.10 -12.61
C VAL A 69 5.65 -14.69 -12.00
N SER A 70 4.67 -13.90 -12.43
CA SER A 70 4.50 -12.51 -12.01
C SER A 70 3.24 -12.34 -11.16
N ASP A 71 3.23 -11.37 -10.23
CA ASP A 71 2.03 -10.99 -9.49
C ASP A 71 0.90 -10.56 -10.43
N GLY A 72 1.26 -9.98 -11.57
CA GLY A 72 0.32 -9.58 -12.61
C GLY A 72 -0.44 -10.74 -13.24
N ASP A 73 0.06 -11.95 -13.14
CA ASP A 73 -0.51 -13.14 -13.77
C ASP A 73 -1.52 -13.88 -12.87
N PHE A 74 -1.68 -13.47 -11.61
CA PHE A 74 -2.69 -14.06 -10.73
C PHE A 74 -4.10 -13.84 -11.27
N ASN A 75 -4.89 -14.91 -11.32
CA ASN A 75 -6.31 -14.85 -11.63
C ASN A 75 -7.16 -14.54 -10.37
N VAL A 76 -8.47 -14.42 -10.56
CA VAL A 76 -9.45 -14.08 -9.51
C VAL A 76 -9.40 -15.06 -8.34
N ASP A 77 -9.41 -16.37 -8.60
CA ASP A 77 -9.40 -17.40 -7.54
C ASP A 77 -8.10 -17.36 -6.72
N GLN A 78 -6.98 -17.11 -7.39
CA GLN A 78 -5.67 -17.01 -6.75
C GLN A 78 -5.56 -15.75 -5.89
N LEU A 79 -6.11 -14.63 -6.35
CA LEU A 79 -6.16 -13.39 -5.57
C LEU A 79 -7.06 -13.52 -4.34
N ASN A 80 -8.22 -14.15 -4.46
CA ASN A 80 -9.09 -14.44 -3.33
C ASN A 80 -8.38 -15.31 -2.28
N TRP A 81 -7.70 -16.36 -2.72
CA TRP A 81 -6.89 -17.18 -1.81
C TRP A 81 -5.79 -16.37 -1.10
N ILE A 82 -5.09 -15.49 -1.81
CA ILE A 82 -4.04 -14.63 -1.22
C ILE A 82 -4.64 -13.65 -0.21
N ILE A 83 -5.78 -13.04 -0.53
CA ILE A 83 -6.49 -12.11 0.36
C ILE A 83 -6.87 -12.81 1.68
N ASP A 84 -7.42 -14.01 1.60
CA ASP A 84 -7.77 -14.79 2.79
C ASP A 84 -6.52 -15.18 3.61
N ALA A 85 -5.46 -15.60 2.95
CA ALA A 85 -4.19 -15.91 3.61
C ALA A 85 -3.57 -14.67 4.28
N PHE A 86 -3.70 -13.50 3.65
CA PHE A 86 -3.26 -12.23 4.23
C PHE A 86 -4.08 -11.85 5.46
N LYS A 87 -5.41 -11.92 5.40
CA LYS A 87 -6.29 -11.67 6.56
C LYS A 87 -5.98 -12.61 7.73
N ASN A 88 -5.77 -13.89 7.45
CA ASN A 88 -5.35 -14.86 8.46
C ASN A 88 -3.97 -14.53 9.06
N THR A 89 -3.05 -14.03 8.24
CA THR A 89 -1.72 -13.57 8.70
C THR A 89 -1.88 -12.36 9.62
N VAL A 90 -2.70 -11.39 9.24
CA VAL A 90 -3.01 -10.22 10.08
C VAL A 90 -3.55 -10.67 11.42
N GLU A 91 -4.62 -11.46 11.45
CA GLU A 91 -5.25 -11.91 12.69
C GLU A 91 -4.29 -12.68 13.59
N ARG A 92 -3.48 -13.54 13.00
CA ARG A 92 -2.49 -14.34 13.74
C ARG A 92 -1.45 -13.48 14.45
N PHE A 93 -0.97 -12.41 13.83
CA PHE A 93 0.17 -11.63 14.32
C PHE A 93 -0.24 -10.34 15.02
N SER A 94 -1.32 -9.66 14.59
CA SER A 94 -1.85 -8.47 15.27
C SER A 94 -2.81 -8.80 16.42
N LYS A 95 -3.31 -10.07 16.47
CA LYS A 95 -4.35 -10.53 17.42
C LYS A 95 -5.71 -9.87 17.20
N ALA A 96 -5.92 -9.23 16.09
CA ALA A 96 -7.18 -8.63 15.65
C ALA A 96 -7.38 -8.88 14.16
N PRO A 97 -8.62 -8.97 13.66
CA PRO A 97 -8.87 -9.10 12.24
C PRO A 97 -8.43 -7.83 11.49
N PHE A 98 -8.22 -7.97 10.18
CA PHE A 98 -7.99 -6.80 9.31
C PHE A 98 -9.20 -5.86 9.38
N PRO A 99 -9.03 -4.56 9.65
CA PRO A 99 -10.13 -3.63 9.82
C PRO A 99 -10.97 -3.51 8.54
N GLN A 100 -12.29 -3.68 8.70
CA GLN A 100 -13.26 -3.63 7.61
C GLN A 100 -13.98 -2.28 7.53
N ASP A 101 -13.94 -1.46 8.60
CA ASP A 101 -14.50 -0.12 8.59
C ASP A 101 -13.56 0.87 7.88
N PRO A 102 -14.01 1.52 6.78
CA PRO A 102 -13.21 2.52 6.08
C PRO A 102 -12.74 3.69 6.97
N GLN A 103 -13.51 4.07 7.99
CA GLN A 103 -13.12 5.15 8.90
C GLN A 103 -12.02 4.70 9.85
N GLU A 104 -12.09 3.48 10.37
CA GLU A 104 -11.01 2.88 11.17
C GLU A 104 -9.72 2.79 10.36
N GLN A 105 -9.80 2.31 9.12
CA GLN A 105 -8.65 2.27 8.21
C GLN A 105 -8.06 3.66 7.98
N LEU A 106 -8.90 4.67 7.75
CA LEU A 106 -8.44 6.04 7.50
C LEU A 106 -7.74 6.63 8.74
N LEU A 107 -8.31 6.48 9.92
CA LEU A 107 -7.71 6.99 11.15
C LEU A 107 -6.36 6.31 11.44
N GLY A 108 -6.29 5.00 11.34
CA GLY A 108 -5.03 4.26 11.49
C GLY A 108 -3.97 4.70 10.47
N ALA A 109 -4.36 4.93 9.22
CA ALA A 109 -3.45 5.41 8.19
C ALA A 109 -2.94 6.83 8.49
N VAL A 110 -3.80 7.74 8.94
CA VAL A 110 -3.41 9.10 9.33
C VAL A 110 -2.43 9.07 10.50
N GLU A 111 -2.70 8.27 11.53
CA GLU A 111 -1.79 8.09 12.67
C GLU A 111 -0.43 7.54 12.22
N ALA A 112 -0.40 6.56 11.33
CA ALA A 112 0.84 6.01 10.79
C ALA A 112 1.65 7.05 9.97
N VAL A 113 0.97 7.89 9.18
CA VAL A 113 1.63 9.01 8.47
C VAL A 113 2.27 9.97 9.47
N PHE A 114 1.57 10.38 10.52
CA PHE A 114 2.15 11.24 11.56
C PHE A 114 3.33 10.56 12.27
N ALA A 115 3.20 9.27 12.62
CA ALA A 115 4.28 8.50 13.26
C ALA A 115 5.52 8.40 12.36
N SER A 116 5.34 8.35 11.04
CA SER A 116 6.44 8.24 10.07
C SER A 116 7.37 9.47 10.05
N TRP A 117 6.96 10.60 10.66
CA TRP A 117 7.83 11.75 10.94
C TRP A 117 9.05 11.36 11.78
N LEU A 118 8.91 10.34 12.63
CA LEU A 118 9.95 9.85 13.53
C LEU A 118 10.76 8.67 12.96
N ASN A 119 10.46 8.22 11.75
CA ASN A 119 11.24 7.17 11.08
C ASN A 119 12.69 7.63 10.83
N ASP A 120 13.64 6.72 10.92
CA ASP A 120 15.08 7.00 10.78
C ASP A 120 15.42 7.76 9.47
N ARG A 121 14.78 7.39 8.34
CA ARG A 121 14.96 8.07 7.06
C ARG A 121 14.49 9.51 7.11
N ALA A 122 13.34 9.79 7.75
CA ALA A 122 12.79 11.13 7.89
C ALA A 122 13.65 12.00 8.83
N VAL A 123 14.09 11.44 9.94
CA VAL A 123 15.00 12.09 10.91
C VAL A 123 16.33 12.42 10.24
N THR A 124 16.92 11.48 9.53
CA THR A 124 18.19 11.67 8.82
C THR A 124 18.07 12.75 7.75
N TYR A 125 17.00 12.71 6.94
CA TYR A 125 16.74 13.74 5.92
C TYR A 125 16.63 15.13 6.53
N ARG A 126 15.90 15.29 7.64
CA ARG A 126 15.77 16.58 8.33
C ARG A 126 17.10 17.11 8.84
N LYS A 127 17.92 16.25 9.43
CA LYS A 127 19.27 16.65 9.89
C LYS A 127 20.15 17.15 8.74
N ILE A 128 20.17 16.44 7.61
CA ILE A 128 20.97 16.80 6.44
C ILE A 128 20.49 18.13 5.84
N ASN A 129 19.17 18.36 5.82
CA ASN A 129 18.56 19.54 5.19
C ASN A 129 18.26 20.68 6.17
N ASN A 130 18.72 20.59 7.42
CA ASN A 130 18.50 21.60 8.47
C ASN A 130 17.01 21.94 8.67
N ILE A 131 16.14 20.93 8.61
CA ILE A 131 14.69 21.07 8.85
C ILE A 131 14.43 20.87 10.35
N PRO A 132 13.82 21.84 11.06
CA PRO A 132 13.54 21.72 12.49
C PRO A 132 12.57 20.57 12.81
N ASP A 133 12.92 19.74 13.79
CA ASP A 133 12.05 18.63 14.23
C ASP A 133 10.70 19.11 14.78
N ALA A 134 10.65 20.34 15.33
CA ALA A 134 9.44 20.93 15.90
C ALA A 134 8.37 21.30 14.87
N TRP A 135 8.64 21.26 13.58
CA TRP A 135 7.65 21.63 12.56
C TRP A 135 6.52 20.59 12.41
N GLY A 136 6.83 19.33 12.62
CA GLY A 136 5.87 18.26 12.39
C GLY A 136 5.52 18.06 10.93
N THR A 137 4.45 17.32 10.65
CA THR A 137 3.99 17.01 9.30
C THR A 137 2.48 17.13 9.17
N GLY A 138 1.95 17.03 7.95
CA GLY A 138 0.55 16.93 7.62
C GLY A 138 0.26 15.64 6.85
N ALA A 139 -0.96 15.13 6.97
CA ALA A 139 -1.46 14.04 6.16
C ALA A 139 -2.45 14.59 5.12
N THR A 140 -2.31 14.15 3.86
CA THR A 140 -3.24 14.51 2.79
C THR A 140 -4.02 13.27 2.38
N VAL A 141 -5.35 13.38 2.40
CA VAL A 141 -6.26 12.36 1.89
C VAL A 141 -6.79 12.81 0.54
N GLN A 142 -6.64 11.98 -0.48
CA GLN A 142 -7.09 12.31 -1.83
C GLN A 142 -7.70 11.09 -2.52
N THR A 143 -8.56 11.35 -3.49
CA THR A 143 -9.17 10.31 -4.32
C THR A 143 -8.08 9.54 -5.09
N MET A 144 -8.18 8.21 -5.08
CA MET A 144 -7.31 7.34 -5.87
C MET A 144 -7.57 7.52 -7.37
N VAL A 145 -6.48 7.55 -8.12
CA VAL A 145 -6.46 7.33 -9.57
C VAL A 145 -5.52 6.17 -9.88
N PHE A 146 -5.89 5.35 -10.85
CA PHE A 146 -5.24 4.07 -11.06
C PHE A 146 -4.43 4.06 -12.36
N GLY A 147 -3.10 4.16 -12.22
CA GLY A 147 -2.17 4.05 -13.36
C GLY A 147 -1.99 2.62 -13.88
N ASN A 148 -2.57 1.64 -13.20
CA ASN A 148 -2.52 0.21 -13.54
C ASN A 148 -3.89 -0.38 -13.88
N LEU A 149 -4.88 0.46 -14.19
CA LEU A 149 -6.24 0.00 -14.45
C LEU A 149 -6.33 -0.83 -15.73
N ASN A 150 -5.71 -0.37 -16.81
CA ASN A 150 -5.72 -1.07 -18.10
C ASN A 150 -4.53 -0.58 -18.98
N GLU A 151 -4.42 -1.11 -20.19
CA GLU A 151 -3.34 -0.74 -21.12
C GLU A 151 -3.30 0.73 -21.56
N LYS A 152 -4.38 1.48 -21.35
CA LYS A 152 -4.47 2.93 -21.61
C LYS A 152 -4.11 3.77 -20.39
N SER A 153 -3.90 3.13 -19.25
CA SER A 153 -3.50 3.77 -18.00
C SER A 153 -2.00 3.74 -17.85
N GLY A 154 -1.45 4.73 -17.16
CA GLY A 154 0.00 4.77 -16.93
C GLY A 154 0.34 5.52 -15.65
N THR A 155 1.48 5.17 -15.08
CA THR A 155 2.11 5.87 -13.96
C THR A 155 3.52 6.23 -14.37
N GLY A 156 3.94 7.43 -14.01
CA GLY A 156 5.29 7.89 -14.30
C GLY A 156 5.81 8.82 -13.23
N VAL A 157 7.13 9.03 -13.25
CA VAL A 157 7.82 10.00 -12.40
C VAL A 157 8.53 10.99 -13.30
N ALA A 158 8.31 12.27 -13.05
CA ALA A 158 9.00 13.34 -13.75
C ALA A 158 9.93 14.09 -12.79
N PHE A 159 11.12 14.36 -13.24
CA PHE A 159 12.08 15.17 -12.50
C PHE A 159 12.35 16.47 -13.25
N SER A 160 12.49 17.57 -12.53
CA SER A 160 12.90 18.86 -13.09
C SER A 160 14.38 18.88 -13.50
N ARG A 161 15.15 17.94 -12.98
CA ARG A 161 16.57 17.71 -13.28
C ARG A 161 16.88 16.22 -13.21
N ASN A 162 17.93 15.81 -13.90
CA ASN A 162 18.45 14.45 -13.78
C ASN A 162 18.86 14.18 -12.32
N PRO A 163 18.26 13.19 -11.63
CA PRO A 163 18.56 12.92 -10.22
C PRO A 163 19.99 12.43 -9.96
N SER A 164 20.69 11.94 -10.99
CA SER A 164 22.03 11.39 -10.85
C SER A 164 23.14 12.45 -11.00
N ASN A 165 22.95 13.46 -11.87
CA ASN A 165 23.98 14.43 -12.19
C ASN A 165 23.53 15.91 -12.12
N GLY A 166 22.26 16.17 -11.86
CA GLY A 166 21.70 17.51 -11.71
C GLY A 166 21.45 18.29 -13.02
N GLU A 167 21.70 17.71 -14.18
CA GLU A 167 21.42 18.33 -15.47
C GLU A 167 19.92 18.56 -15.69
N LYS A 168 19.56 19.65 -16.39
CA LYS A 168 18.19 19.97 -16.79
C LYS A 168 17.80 19.22 -18.03
#